data_e00ad4a5144ea548784acc84008610fa
#
_entry.id   e00ad4a5144ea548784acc84008610fa
#
_cell.length_a   1.000
_cell.length_b   1.000
_cell.length_c   1.000
_cell.angle_alpha   90.00
_cell.angle_beta   90.00
_cell.angle_gamma   90.00
#
_symmetry.space_group_name_H-M   'P 1'
#
loop_
_entity.id
_entity.type
_entity.pdbx_description
1 polymer ?
#
loop_
_entity_poly.entity_id
_entity_poly.type
_entity_poly.pdbx_seq_one_letter_code
_entity_poly.pdbx_strand_id
1 'polypeptide(L)'
;LGISQTARSTGTIDCVEKARAAGAKTVFVTAEPENDGVRSAHTVLDTCTGEELVGAKTKGFTSTMAALYALAGGLAGKNVDLSGVSVLQEAALRETGLQIDELVKEFAQASSITLVGCGPVMAAVKEGGLKLLETVRIPVETYDVEEYMHGPYHCLENDSYMIFLAPPGAGQERMEKLLQF
;
A
#
# COMPACT_ATOMS: atom_id res chain seq x y z
N LEU A 1 10.13 12.04 8.60
CA LEU A 1 8.83 11.45 8.80
C LEU A 1 9.00 9.99 9.23
N GLY A 2 8.49 9.60 10.42
CA GLY A 2 8.37 8.22 10.87
C GLY A 2 6.93 7.76 10.74
N ILE A 3 6.72 6.51 10.29
CA ILE A 3 5.40 5.90 10.16
C ILE A 3 5.41 4.55 10.86
N SER A 4 4.57 4.40 11.87
CA SER A 4 4.36 3.12 12.56
C SER A 4 2.99 3.12 13.19
N GLN A 5 2.14 2.19 12.78
CA GLN A 5 0.74 2.16 13.21
C GLN A 5 0.59 2.12 14.73
N THR A 6 1.41 1.34 15.42
CA THR A 6 1.36 1.19 16.88
C THR A 6 2.42 2.00 17.62
N ALA A 7 3.22 2.80 16.90
CA ALA A 7 4.37 3.52 17.47
C ALA A 7 5.35 2.63 18.27
N ARG A 8 5.46 1.34 17.92
CA ARG A 8 6.32 0.36 18.61
C ARG A 8 7.45 -0.17 17.75
N SER A 9 7.52 0.22 16.46
CA SER A 9 8.58 -0.21 15.55
C SER A 9 9.90 0.45 15.95
N THR A 10 10.78 -0.30 16.58
CA THR A 10 12.06 0.20 17.13
C THR A 10 12.89 0.92 16.08
N GLY A 11 13.03 0.34 14.88
CA GLY A 11 13.77 0.99 13.80
C GLY A 11 13.18 2.34 13.37
N THR A 12 11.86 2.50 13.37
CA THR A 12 11.21 3.78 13.09
C THR A 12 11.48 4.80 14.18
N ILE A 13 11.38 4.38 15.45
CA ILE A 13 11.65 5.23 16.61
C ILE A 13 13.10 5.72 16.57
N ASP A 14 14.06 4.80 16.43
CA ASP A 14 15.49 5.12 16.34
C ASP A 14 15.81 6.11 15.22
N CYS A 15 15.19 5.93 14.05
CA CYS A 15 15.37 6.85 12.93
C CYS A 15 14.84 8.26 13.23
N VAL A 16 13.69 8.37 13.88
CA VAL A 16 13.10 9.66 14.27
C VAL A 16 13.97 10.35 15.34
N GLU A 17 14.45 9.60 16.32
CA GLU A 17 15.37 10.11 17.36
C GLU A 17 16.67 10.64 16.77
N LYS A 18 17.33 9.86 15.91
CA LYS A 18 18.56 10.26 15.23
C LYS A 18 18.35 11.49 14.34
N ALA A 19 17.25 11.54 13.59
CA ALA A 19 16.92 12.70 12.77
C ALA A 19 16.71 13.96 13.62
N ARG A 20 16.00 13.83 14.74
CA ARG A 20 15.81 14.94 15.69
C ARG A 20 17.13 15.39 16.31
N ALA A 21 17.97 14.48 16.74
CA ALA A 21 19.29 14.77 17.30
C ALA A 21 20.20 15.49 16.29
N ALA A 22 20.04 15.20 14.99
CA ALA A 22 20.72 15.89 13.89
C ALA A 22 20.07 17.24 13.52
N GLY A 23 19.09 17.73 14.27
CA GLY A 23 18.43 19.03 14.07
C GLY A 23 17.30 19.05 13.07
N ALA A 24 16.86 17.89 12.54
CA ALA A 24 15.73 17.83 11.63
C ALA A 24 14.39 18.06 12.36
N LYS A 25 13.44 18.68 11.67
CA LYS A 25 12.03 18.67 12.10
C LYS A 25 11.45 17.30 11.84
N THR A 26 10.86 16.68 12.86
CA THR A 26 10.36 15.31 12.81
C THR A 26 8.86 15.24 13.02
N VAL A 27 8.21 14.39 12.24
CA VAL A 27 6.78 14.07 12.34
C VAL A 27 6.64 12.55 12.50
N PHE A 28 5.79 12.11 13.40
CA PHE A 28 5.44 10.70 13.58
C PHE A 28 3.97 10.48 13.21
N VAL A 29 3.70 9.53 12.32
CA VAL A 29 2.34 9.16 11.87
C VAL A 29 1.99 7.82 12.50
N THR A 30 0.89 7.77 13.24
CA THR A 30 0.52 6.58 14.03
C THR A 30 -0.99 6.53 14.30
N ALA A 31 -1.51 5.36 14.64
CA ALA A 31 -2.86 5.18 15.21
C ALA A 31 -2.86 5.16 16.75
N GLU A 32 -1.67 5.19 17.36
CA GLU A 32 -1.50 5.23 18.83
C GLU A 32 -0.70 6.49 19.24
N PRO A 33 -1.29 7.70 19.14
CA PRO A 33 -0.57 8.95 19.39
C PRO A 33 -0.11 9.14 20.84
N GLU A 34 -0.72 8.43 21.78
CA GLU A 34 -0.36 8.46 23.20
C GLU A 34 0.77 7.48 23.58
N ASN A 35 1.25 6.65 22.61
CA ASN A 35 2.30 5.69 22.86
C ASN A 35 3.64 6.38 23.09
N ASP A 36 4.46 5.85 24.01
CA ASP A 36 5.77 6.40 24.35
C ASP A 36 6.72 6.50 23.15
N GLY A 37 6.57 5.64 22.15
CA GLY A 37 7.39 5.65 20.94
C GLY A 37 7.33 6.94 20.11
N VAL A 38 6.33 7.79 20.33
CA VAL A 38 6.22 9.08 19.62
C VAL A 38 6.93 10.24 20.30
N ARG A 39 7.44 10.06 21.52
CA ARG A 39 8.00 11.16 22.37
C ARG A 39 9.15 11.91 21.72
N SER A 40 9.89 11.27 20.84
CA SER A 40 11.01 11.88 20.13
C SER A 40 10.59 12.74 18.94
N ALA A 41 9.34 12.68 18.48
CA ALA A 41 8.86 13.51 17.38
C ALA A 41 8.51 14.94 17.84
N HIS A 42 8.64 15.91 16.93
CA HIS A 42 8.15 17.28 17.16
C HIS A 42 6.64 17.40 16.98
N THR A 43 6.10 16.60 16.09
CA THR A 43 4.66 16.59 15.77
C THR A 43 4.20 15.14 15.61
N VAL A 44 3.06 14.82 16.15
CA VAL A 44 2.40 13.51 15.98
C VAL A 44 1.13 13.72 15.17
N LEU A 45 0.96 12.90 14.14
CA LEU A 45 -0.26 12.83 13.35
C LEU A 45 -0.98 11.51 13.68
N ASP A 46 -2.16 11.64 14.23
CA ASP A 46 -3.06 10.51 14.41
C ASP A 46 -3.72 10.16 13.08
N THR A 47 -3.61 8.92 12.65
CA THR A 47 -4.28 8.39 11.46
C THR A 47 -5.78 8.17 11.67
N CYS A 48 -6.27 8.30 12.90
CA CYS A 48 -7.66 8.06 13.30
C CYS A 48 -8.17 6.67 12.85
N THR A 49 -7.29 5.71 12.69
CA THR A 49 -7.63 4.35 12.19
C THR A 49 -8.55 3.61 13.15
N GLY A 50 -8.44 3.91 14.45
CA GLY A 50 -9.04 3.12 15.50
C GLY A 50 -8.41 1.71 15.59
N GLU A 51 -9.04 0.83 16.35
CA GLU A 51 -8.52 -0.52 16.57
C GLU A 51 -8.64 -1.39 15.32
N GLU A 52 -7.57 -2.11 14.99
CA GLU A 52 -7.53 -3.09 13.92
C GLU A 52 -6.90 -4.38 14.47
N LEU A 53 -7.75 -5.40 14.69
CA LEU A 53 -7.37 -6.64 15.38
C LEU A 53 -6.63 -7.63 14.48
N VAL A 54 -6.78 -7.50 13.16
CA VAL A 54 -6.14 -8.41 12.19
C VAL A 54 -4.67 -8.04 12.01
N GLY A 55 -3.80 -9.05 11.97
CA GLY A 55 -2.36 -8.87 11.79
C GLY A 55 -1.99 -8.25 10.45
N ALA A 56 -2.61 -8.75 9.36
CA ALA A 56 -2.46 -8.18 8.01
C ALA A 56 -3.27 -6.88 7.91
N LYS A 57 -2.62 -5.76 8.20
CA LYS A 57 -3.27 -4.44 8.28
C LYS A 57 -3.72 -3.96 6.90
N THR A 58 -4.99 -3.56 6.79
CA THR A 58 -5.59 -2.96 5.59
C THR A 58 -6.13 -1.56 5.85
N LYS A 59 -6.94 -1.42 6.88
CA LYS A 59 -7.49 -0.14 7.34
C LYS A 59 -6.36 0.82 7.74
N GLY A 60 -5.32 0.33 8.43
CA GLY A 60 -4.14 1.09 8.78
C GLY A 60 -3.38 1.64 7.59
N PHE A 61 -3.31 0.90 6.48
CA PHE A 61 -2.69 1.37 5.24
C PHE A 61 -3.50 2.53 4.64
N THR A 62 -4.81 2.36 4.43
CA THR A 62 -5.64 3.39 3.79
C THR A 62 -5.74 4.67 4.62
N SER A 63 -5.85 4.57 5.95
CA SER A 63 -5.87 5.75 6.83
C SER A 63 -4.52 6.45 6.89
N THR A 64 -3.40 5.71 6.84
CA THR A 64 -2.06 6.31 6.71
C THR A 64 -1.92 7.07 5.40
N MET A 65 -2.40 6.53 4.28
CA MET A 65 -2.41 7.23 3.00
C MET A 65 -3.22 8.52 3.07
N ALA A 66 -4.41 8.49 3.67
CA ALA A 66 -5.25 9.68 3.85
C ALA A 66 -4.53 10.76 4.69
N ALA A 67 -3.89 10.36 5.81
CA ALA A 67 -3.12 11.27 6.65
C ALA A 67 -1.94 11.90 5.90
N LEU A 68 -1.25 11.12 5.05
CA LEU A 68 -0.13 11.62 4.22
C LEU A 68 -0.61 12.58 3.14
N TYR A 69 -1.75 12.32 2.49
CA TYR A 69 -2.35 13.27 1.54
C TYR A 69 -2.74 14.58 2.22
N ALA A 70 -3.37 14.52 3.40
CA ALA A 70 -3.71 15.69 4.18
C ALA A 70 -2.46 16.47 4.61
N LEU A 71 -1.42 15.79 5.05
CA LEU A 71 -0.13 16.40 5.40
C LEU A 71 0.51 17.10 4.19
N ALA A 72 0.58 16.42 3.06
CA ALA A 72 1.16 16.98 1.83
C ALA A 72 0.37 18.19 1.35
N GLY A 73 -0.97 18.14 1.40
CA GLY A 73 -1.82 19.27 1.11
C GLY A 73 -1.55 20.46 2.02
N GLY A 74 -1.51 20.23 3.33
CA GLY A 74 -1.21 21.26 4.33
C GLY A 74 0.15 21.92 4.11
N LEU A 75 1.18 21.12 3.83
CA LEU A 75 2.53 21.63 3.51
C LEU A 75 2.56 22.44 2.20
N ALA A 76 1.72 22.09 1.24
CA ALA A 76 1.57 22.83 -0.03
C ALA A 76 0.62 24.02 0.05
N GLY A 77 0.04 24.32 1.22
CA GLY A 77 -0.98 25.36 1.38
C GLY A 77 -2.30 25.07 0.64
N LYS A 78 -2.58 23.78 0.37
CA LYS A 78 -3.77 23.31 -0.33
C LYS A 78 -4.67 22.51 0.62
N ASN A 79 -5.97 22.69 0.47
CA ASN A 79 -6.93 21.80 1.12
C ASN A 79 -7.14 20.56 0.24
N VAL A 80 -6.96 19.36 0.83
CA VAL A 80 -7.23 18.09 0.16
C VAL A 80 -8.58 17.58 0.65
N ASP A 81 -9.55 17.55 -0.23
CA ASP A 81 -10.88 17.01 0.07
C ASP A 81 -10.85 15.47 -0.12
N LEU A 82 -11.00 14.74 0.97
CA LEU A 82 -11.06 13.27 1.00
C LEU A 82 -12.48 12.76 1.29
N SER A 83 -13.49 13.64 1.37
CA SER A 83 -14.86 13.28 1.80
C SER A 83 -15.53 12.22 0.91
N GLY A 84 -15.19 12.20 -0.40
CA GLY A 84 -15.73 11.21 -1.34
C GLY A 84 -15.01 9.84 -1.34
N VAL A 85 -13.85 9.74 -0.73
CA VAL A 85 -13.00 8.53 -0.83
C VAL A 85 -13.67 7.32 -0.19
N SER A 86 -14.31 7.48 0.97
CA SER A 86 -15.00 6.40 1.68
C SER A 86 -16.15 5.80 0.86
N VAL A 87 -16.91 6.64 0.18
CA VAL A 87 -18.03 6.22 -0.67
C VAL A 87 -17.53 5.42 -1.88
N LEU A 88 -16.46 5.89 -2.52
CA LEU A 88 -15.82 5.18 -3.63
C LEU A 88 -15.22 3.84 -3.18
N GLN A 89 -14.57 3.82 -2.03
CA GLN A 89 -14.01 2.59 -1.47
C GLN A 89 -15.10 1.55 -1.14
N GLU A 90 -16.21 1.99 -0.54
CA GLU A 90 -17.34 1.10 -0.25
C GLU A 90 -17.98 0.54 -1.53
N ALA A 91 -18.13 1.36 -2.56
CA ALA A 91 -18.62 0.92 -3.86
C ALA A 91 -17.68 -0.12 -4.50
N ALA A 92 -16.37 0.14 -4.51
CA ALA A 92 -15.35 -0.76 -5.03
C ALA A 92 -15.35 -2.11 -4.30
N LEU A 93 -15.41 -2.11 -2.96
CA LEU A 93 -15.48 -3.34 -2.16
C LEU A 93 -16.72 -4.17 -2.48
N ARG A 94 -17.86 -3.52 -2.67
CA ARG A 94 -19.12 -4.21 -3.03
C ARG A 94 -19.03 -4.83 -4.42
N GLU A 95 -18.53 -4.11 -5.41
CA GLU A 95 -18.40 -4.60 -6.78
C GLU A 95 -17.38 -5.74 -6.87
N THR A 96 -16.25 -5.59 -6.22
CA THR A 96 -15.22 -6.64 -6.15
C THR A 96 -15.72 -7.89 -5.45
N GLY A 97 -16.50 -7.76 -4.38
CA GLY A 97 -17.07 -8.88 -3.63
C GLY A 97 -17.93 -9.82 -4.48
N LEU A 98 -18.57 -9.31 -5.54
CA LEU A 98 -19.37 -10.12 -6.48
C LEU A 98 -18.51 -10.99 -7.41
N GLN A 99 -17.24 -10.64 -7.60
CA GLN A 99 -16.34 -11.33 -8.55
C GLN A 99 -15.31 -12.20 -7.83
N ILE A 100 -15.05 -11.92 -6.57
CA ILE A 100 -13.90 -12.48 -5.85
C ILE A 100 -14.05 -14.01 -5.65
N ASP A 101 -15.25 -14.53 -5.49
CA ASP A 101 -15.47 -15.96 -5.24
C ASP A 101 -15.05 -16.85 -6.41
N GLU A 102 -15.15 -16.35 -7.64
CA GLU A 102 -14.69 -17.07 -8.84
C GLU A 102 -13.17 -16.97 -8.97
N LEU A 103 -12.62 -15.76 -8.81
CA LEU A 103 -11.17 -15.53 -8.84
C LEU A 103 -10.44 -16.34 -7.76
N VAL A 104 -10.99 -16.42 -6.55
CA VAL A 104 -10.40 -17.21 -5.46
C VAL A 104 -10.27 -18.69 -5.83
N LYS A 105 -11.24 -19.26 -6.54
CA LYS A 105 -11.17 -20.67 -6.97
C LYS A 105 -10.04 -20.92 -7.96
N GLU A 106 -9.81 -19.98 -8.89
CA GLU A 106 -8.69 -20.06 -9.83
C GLU A 106 -7.37 -19.88 -9.10
N PHE A 107 -7.23 -18.81 -8.32
CA PHE A 107 -5.99 -18.49 -7.62
C PHE A 107 -5.65 -19.44 -6.46
N ALA A 108 -6.60 -20.23 -5.97
CA ALA A 108 -6.34 -21.25 -4.94
C ALA A 108 -5.36 -22.36 -5.38
N GLN A 109 -5.12 -22.50 -6.68
CA GLN A 109 -4.17 -23.45 -7.25
C GLN A 109 -2.76 -22.84 -7.41
N ALA A 110 -2.62 -21.53 -7.21
CA ALA A 110 -1.38 -20.82 -7.45
C ALA A 110 -0.27 -21.26 -6.48
N SER A 111 0.89 -21.63 -7.02
CA SER A 111 2.12 -21.86 -6.24
C SER A 111 2.87 -20.54 -5.97
N SER A 112 2.65 -19.52 -6.79
CA SER A 112 3.16 -18.16 -6.64
C SER A 112 2.23 -17.18 -7.35
N ILE A 113 2.30 -15.90 -6.99
CA ILE A 113 1.51 -14.84 -7.63
C ILE A 113 2.45 -13.66 -7.95
N THR A 114 2.34 -13.12 -9.16
CA THR A 114 3.06 -11.91 -9.55
C THR A 114 2.08 -10.74 -9.73
N LEU A 115 2.36 -9.61 -9.10
CA LEU A 115 1.60 -8.37 -9.32
C LEU A 115 2.43 -7.39 -10.15
N VAL A 116 1.80 -6.81 -11.16
CA VAL A 116 2.44 -5.82 -12.04
C VAL A 116 1.59 -4.56 -12.07
N GLY A 117 2.24 -3.41 -11.98
CA GLY A 117 1.58 -2.12 -12.10
C GLY A 117 2.51 -1.03 -12.61
N CYS A 118 2.05 0.20 -12.65
CA CYS A 118 2.89 1.34 -13.03
C CYS A 118 2.44 2.65 -12.37
N GLY A 119 3.37 3.59 -12.21
CA GLY A 119 3.09 4.91 -11.69
C GLY A 119 2.45 4.89 -10.28
N PRO A 120 1.42 5.70 -10.02
CA PRO A 120 0.85 5.84 -8.68
C PRO A 120 0.29 4.54 -8.07
N VAL A 121 -0.14 3.57 -8.89
CA VAL A 121 -0.70 2.31 -8.38
C VAL A 121 0.36 1.36 -7.83
N MET A 122 1.65 1.65 -8.01
CA MET A 122 2.72 0.84 -7.44
C MET A 122 2.67 0.73 -5.91
N ALA A 123 2.12 1.72 -5.23
CA ALA A 123 1.87 1.60 -3.80
C ALA A 123 0.86 0.49 -3.49
N ALA A 124 -0.23 0.41 -4.28
CA ALA A 124 -1.24 -0.64 -4.14
C ALA A 124 -0.70 -2.02 -4.57
N VAL A 125 0.14 -2.08 -5.62
CA VAL A 125 0.83 -3.31 -6.05
C VAL A 125 1.68 -3.88 -4.91
N LYS A 126 2.52 -3.06 -4.31
CA LYS A 126 3.41 -3.49 -3.21
C LYS A 126 2.63 -3.89 -1.96
N GLU A 127 1.63 -3.10 -1.58
CA GLU A 127 0.81 -3.42 -0.41
C GLU A 127 -0.06 -4.66 -0.65
N GLY A 128 -0.69 -4.78 -1.84
CA GLY A 128 -1.45 -5.97 -2.23
C GLY A 128 -0.58 -7.23 -2.23
N GLY A 129 0.62 -7.16 -2.78
CA GLY A 129 1.59 -8.24 -2.74
C GLY A 129 1.96 -8.64 -1.31
N LEU A 130 2.20 -7.66 -0.44
CA LEU A 130 2.46 -7.92 0.99
C LEU A 130 1.26 -8.59 1.66
N LYS A 131 0.03 -8.13 1.40
CA LYS A 131 -1.18 -8.74 1.98
C LYS A 131 -1.37 -10.19 1.52
N LEU A 132 -1.14 -10.48 0.25
CA LEU A 132 -1.18 -11.86 -0.26
C LEU A 132 -0.10 -12.73 0.41
N LEU A 133 1.13 -12.22 0.51
CA LEU A 133 2.23 -12.93 1.19
C LEU A 133 1.88 -13.23 2.66
N GLU A 134 1.33 -12.27 3.38
CA GLU A 134 0.98 -12.41 4.80
C GLU A 134 -0.21 -13.36 5.05
N THR A 135 -1.19 -13.38 4.14
CA THR A 135 -2.46 -14.09 4.33
C THR A 135 -2.51 -15.43 3.63
N VAL A 136 -2.10 -15.50 2.36
CA VAL A 136 -2.09 -16.73 1.56
C VAL A 136 -0.83 -17.56 1.83
N ARG A 137 0.28 -16.90 2.17
CA ARG A 137 1.57 -17.51 2.55
C ARG A 137 2.23 -18.32 1.44
N ILE A 138 2.11 -17.84 0.22
CA ILE A 138 2.86 -18.32 -0.96
C ILE A 138 3.81 -17.23 -1.42
N PRO A 139 4.84 -17.55 -2.24
CA PRO A 139 5.69 -16.54 -2.86
C PRO A 139 4.88 -15.53 -3.66
N VAL A 140 5.15 -14.24 -3.43
CA VAL A 140 4.51 -13.14 -4.16
C VAL A 140 5.58 -12.16 -4.60
N GLU A 141 5.57 -11.82 -5.87
CA GLU A 141 6.48 -10.84 -6.47
C GLU A 141 5.72 -9.61 -6.95
N THR A 142 6.38 -8.47 -6.91
CA THR A 142 5.75 -7.20 -7.33
C THR A 142 6.70 -6.41 -8.20
N TYR A 143 6.25 -5.99 -9.38
CA TYR A 143 7.06 -5.29 -10.37
C TYR A 143 6.37 -4.04 -10.90
N ASP A 144 7.18 -3.03 -11.21
CA ASP A 144 6.79 -2.03 -12.19
C ASP A 144 6.76 -2.68 -13.58
N VAL A 145 5.86 -2.23 -14.45
CA VAL A 145 5.66 -2.83 -15.78
C VAL A 145 6.94 -2.80 -16.62
N GLU A 146 7.71 -1.73 -16.55
CA GLU A 146 8.97 -1.65 -17.31
C GLU A 146 10.01 -2.61 -16.74
N GLU A 147 10.15 -2.68 -15.43
CA GLU A 147 11.05 -3.63 -14.77
C GLU A 147 10.68 -5.07 -15.09
N TYR A 148 9.38 -5.39 -15.07
CA TYR A 148 8.88 -6.72 -15.43
C TYR A 148 9.28 -7.14 -16.83
N MET A 149 9.22 -6.21 -17.80
CA MET A 149 9.59 -6.46 -19.18
C MET A 149 11.11 -6.60 -19.45
N HIS A 150 11.94 -6.26 -18.46
CA HIS A 150 13.40 -6.36 -18.61
C HIS A 150 14.02 -7.66 -18.04
N GLY A 151 13.21 -8.65 -17.75
CA GLY A 151 13.74 -9.94 -17.28
C GLY A 151 12.68 -10.87 -16.73
N PRO A 152 11.90 -10.49 -15.70
CA PRO A 152 10.96 -11.37 -15.03
C PRO A 152 9.95 -12.07 -15.96
N TYR A 153 9.51 -11.42 -17.04
CA TYR A 153 8.56 -12.01 -17.98
C TYR A 153 9.08 -13.32 -18.64
N HIS A 154 10.39 -13.55 -18.66
CA HIS A 154 10.97 -14.80 -19.17
C HIS A 154 10.63 -16.02 -18.25
N CYS A 155 10.19 -15.77 -17.04
CA CYS A 155 9.77 -16.82 -16.10
C CYS A 155 8.29 -17.19 -16.24
N LEU A 156 7.58 -16.63 -17.23
CA LEU A 156 6.18 -16.97 -17.49
C LEU A 156 6.03 -18.40 -17.97
N GLU A 157 5.16 -19.13 -17.30
CA GLU A 157 4.72 -20.49 -17.65
C GLU A 157 3.20 -20.48 -17.85
N ASN A 158 2.66 -21.52 -18.44
CA ASN A 158 1.22 -21.64 -18.70
C ASN A 158 0.34 -21.67 -17.44
N ASP A 159 0.93 -21.93 -16.29
CA ASP A 159 0.31 -21.96 -14.97
C ASP A 159 0.71 -20.78 -14.08
N SER A 160 1.28 -19.72 -14.66
CA SER A 160 1.60 -18.49 -13.94
C SER A 160 0.34 -17.69 -13.60
N TYR A 161 0.25 -17.26 -12.35
CA TYR A 161 -0.84 -16.44 -11.84
C TYR A 161 -0.41 -14.99 -11.68
N MET A 162 -1.08 -14.10 -12.39
CA MET A 162 -0.71 -12.68 -12.43
C MET A 162 -1.89 -11.76 -12.14
N ILE A 163 -1.61 -10.66 -11.46
CA ILE A 163 -2.56 -9.58 -11.20
C ILE A 163 -1.98 -8.28 -11.76
N PHE A 164 -2.69 -7.66 -12.68
CA PHE A 164 -2.30 -6.40 -13.31
C PHE A 164 -3.14 -5.24 -12.76
N LEU A 165 -2.49 -4.22 -12.23
CA LEU A 165 -3.12 -2.98 -11.82
C LEU A 165 -2.83 -1.89 -12.86
N ALA A 166 -3.77 -1.69 -13.77
CA ALA A 166 -3.66 -0.74 -14.88
C ALA A 166 -4.35 0.59 -14.50
N PRO A 167 -3.60 1.67 -14.18
CA PRO A 167 -4.19 2.97 -13.96
C PRO A 167 -4.65 3.58 -15.29
N PRO A 168 -5.68 4.44 -15.28
CA PRO A 168 -6.09 5.14 -16.50
C PRO A 168 -4.96 6.03 -17.05
N GLY A 169 -4.85 6.13 -18.37
CA GLY A 169 -3.85 6.93 -19.08
C GLY A 169 -2.71 6.11 -19.69
N ALA A 170 -1.52 6.69 -19.80
CA ALA A 170 -0.39 6.09 -20.51
C ALA A 170 0.04 4.71 -19.94
N GLY A 171 -0.10 4.52 -18.66
CA GLY A 171 0.18 3.24 -18.01
C GLY A 171 -0.77 2.13 -18.44
N GLN A 172 -2.04 2.44 -18.67
CA GLN A 172 -3.03 1.49 -19.15
C GLN A 172 -2.66 0.92 -20.52
N GLU A 173 -2.31 1.79 -21.47
CA GLU A 173 -1.92 1.36 -22.82
C GLU A 173 -0.71 0.42 -22.80
N ARG A 174 0.26 0.70 -21.92
CA ARG A 174 1.44 -0.14 -21.74
C ARG A 174 1.10 -1.52 -21.17
N MET A 175 0.20 -1.57 -20.19
CA MET A 175 -0.28 -2.82 -19.59
C MET A 175 -1.12 -3.64 -20.58
N GLU A 176 -1.99 -3.00 -21.37
CA GLU A 176 -2.77 -3.67 -22.40
C GLU A 176 -1.89 -4.34 -23.47
N LYS A 177 -0.79 -3.68 -23.86
CA LYS A 177 0.21 -4.28 -24.78
C LYS A 177 0.89 -5.49 -24.15
N LEU A 178 1.22 -5.44 -22.87
CA LEU A 178 1.81 -6.59 -22.19
C LEU A 178 0.83 -7.78 -22.09
N LEU A 179 -0.45 -7.51 -21.87
CA LEU A 179 -1.48 -8.56 -21.80
C LEU A 179 -1.79 -9.24 -23.15
N GLN A 180 -1.36 -8.65 -24.27
CA GLN A 180 -1.51 -9.21 -25.61
C GLN A 180 -0.31 -10.06 -26.05
N PHE A 181 0.78 -10.00 -25.30
CA PHE A 181 2.01 -10.74 -25.57
C PHE A 181 1.96 -12.13 -24.97
#